data_0c9442d5b7c23880f6e14a8bfb745eeb
#
_entry.id   0c9442d5b7c23880f6e14a8bfb745eeb
#
_cell.length_a   1.000
_cell.length_b   1.000
_cell.length_c   1.000
_cell.angle_alpha   90.00
_cell.angle_beta   90.00
_cell.angle_gamma   90.00
#
_symmetry.space_group_name_H-M   'P 1'
#
loop_
_entity.id
_entity.type
_entity.pdbx_description
1 polymer ?
#
loop_
_entity_poly.entity_id
_entity_poly.type
_entity_poly.pdbx_seq_one_letter_code
_entity_poly.pdbx_strand_id
1 'polypeptide(L)'
;MGTEEQTISGDGVATASESLTITDNRTGRTYEVPIEDGTIRAPALRDIKVDDDDFGLMTYDPAFMNTASCRSAITYIDGDTGILEYRGYPIEQLAEHSTYIEVAYLLIHGELPTQAQLDEW
;
A
#
# COMPACT_ATOMS: atom_id res chain seq x y z
N MET A 1 20.48 28.06 48.97
CA MET A 1 20.20 26.64 48.73
C MET A 1 19.11 26.59 47.72
N GLY A 2 19.47 26.57 46.43
CA GLY A 2 18.55 26.48 45.30
C GLY A 2 18.68 25.10 44.71
N THR A 3 17.58 24.41 44.65
CA THR A 3 17.45 23.11 44.03
C THR A 3 17.21 23.32 42.53
N GLU A 4 18.18 22.98 41.71
CA GLU A 4 18.02 23.01 40.27
C GLU A 4 17.18 21.79 39.83
N GLU A 5 16.03 22.07 39.28
CA GLU A 5 15.13 21.13 38.64
C GLU A 5 15.65 20.87 37.21
N GLN A 6 16.25 19.72 37.00
CA GLN A 6 16.68 19.26 35.64
C GLN A 6 15.46 18.86 34.84
N THR A 7 15.06 19.72 33.93
CA THR A 7 14.08 19.40 32.89
C THR A 7 14.75 18.48 31.86
N ILE A 8 14.35 17.21 31.82
CA ILE A 8 14.74 16.27 30.78
C ILE A 8 13.94 16.63 29.51
N SER A 9 14.61 17.30 28.58
CA SER A 9 14.09 17.53 27.24
C SER A 9 14.13 16.19 26.49
N GLY A 10 12.97 15.56 26.31
CA GLY A 10 12.82 14.42 25.44
C GLY A 10 12.94 14.89 23.99
N ASP A 11 14.06 14.57 23.35
CA ASP A 11 14.23 14.67 21.90
C ASP A 11 13.24 13.71 21.22
N GLY A 12 12.05 14.24 20.94
CA GLY A 12 11.16 13.62 19.96
C GLY A 12 11.82 13.75 18.60
N VAL A 13 12.41 12.66 18.12
CA VAL A 13 12.79 12.53 16.71
C VAL A 13 11.51 12.70 15.93
N ALA A 14 11.29 13.88 15.33
CA ALA A 14 10.25 14.07 14.34
C ALA A 14 10.58 13.11 13.19
N THR A 15 9.83 12.03 13.08
CA THR A 15 9.86 11.18 11.88
C THR A 15 9.50 12.10 10.72
N ALA A 16 10.49 12.37 9.85
CA ALA A 16 10.24 13.08 8.62
C ALA A 16 9.09 12.37 7.91
N SER A 17 7.98 13.08 7.66
CA SER A 17 6.88 12.51 6.91
C SER A 17 7.41 12.16 5.52
N GLU A 18 7.26 10.90 5.12
CA GLU A 18 7.63 10.49 3.76
C GLU A 18 6.74 11.22 2.78
N SER A 19 7.30 12.16 2.04
CA SER A 19 6.55 12.98 1.07
C SER A 19 7.44 13.43 -0.07
N LEU A 20 6.79 13.83 -1.17
CA LEU A 20 7.42 14.52 -2.31
C LEU A 20 6.96 15.96 -2.32
N THR A 21 7.91 16.88 -2.56
CA THR A 21 7.62 18.27 -2.87
C THR A 21 7.68 18.46 -4.39
N ILE A 22 6.56 18.85 -5.00
CA ILE A 22 6.42 19.05 -6.44
C ILE A 22 6.19 20.53 -6.71
N THR A 23 7.07 21.17 -7.52
CA THR A 23 6.88 22.55 -7.96
C THR A 23 6.34 22.55 -9.38
N ASP A 24 5.17 23.15 -9.59
CA ASP A 24 4.62 23.37 -10.92
C ASP A 24 5.23 24.65 -11.52
N ASN A 25 6.13 24.48 -12.47
CA ASN A 25 6.82 25.59 -13.13
C ASN A 25 5.88 26.48 -13.97
N ARG A 26 4.66 26.02 -14.31
CA ARG A 26 3.68 26.82 -15.05
C ARG A 26 3.08 27.92 -14.17
N THR A 27 2.92 27.64 -12.87
CA THR A 27 2.29 28.55 -11.91
C THR A 27 3.23 29.03 -10.82
N GLY A 28 4.38 28.37 -10.62
CA GLY A 28 5.28 28.58 -9.49
C GLY A 28 4.76 28.03 -8.15
N ARG A 29 3.61 27.36 -8.13
CA ARG A 29 3.05 26.77 -6.92
C ARG A 29 3.78 25.48 -6.54
N THR A 30 3.85 25.23 -5.24
CA THR A 30 4.47 24.04 -4.67
C THR A 30 3.42 23.21 -3.94
N TYR A 31 3.48 21.88 -4.13
CA TYR A 31 2.55 20.90 -3.58
C TYR A 31 3.35 19.85 -2.81
N GLU A 32 2.80 19.38 -1.70
CA GLU A 32 3.35 18.27 -0.94
C GLU A 32 2.46 17.04 -1.13
N VAL A 33 3.07 15.93 -1.59
CA VAL A 33 2.37 14.69 -1.89
C VAL A 33 2.89 13.60 -0.97
N PRO A 34 2.05 13.02 -0.09
CA PRO A 34 2.46 11.93 0.79
C PRO A 34 2.90 10.68 0.01
N ILE A 35 3.91 9.99 0.56
CA ILE A 35 4.33 8.66 0.12
C ILE A 35 3.75 7.63 1.09
N GLU A 36 3.03 6.64 0.57
CA GLU A 36 2.48 5.53 1.33
C GLU A 36 2.91 4.22 0.67
N ASP A 37 3.57 3.34 1.43
CA ASP A 37 4.09 2.04 0.94
C ASP A 37 4.91 2.17 -0.37
N GLY A 38 5.80 3.16 -0.43
CA GLY A 38 6.61 3.44 -1.63
C GLY A 38 5.84 3.94 -2.84
N THR A 39 4.58 4.33 -2.66
CA THR A 39 3.71 4.86 -3.73
C THR A 39 3.16 6.24 -3.41
N ILE A 40 2.74 6.97 -4.44
CA ILE A 40 1.93 8.18 -4.31
C ILE A 40 0.52 7.92 -4.85
N ARG A 41 -0.48 8.54 -4.24
CA ARG A 41 -1.85 8.44 -4.75
C ARG A 41 -2.00 9.28 -6.01
N ALA A 42 -2.29 8.67 -7.15
CA ALA A 42 -2.47 9.37 -8.42
C ALA A 42 -3.48 10.55 -8.36
N PRO A 43 -4.60 10.46 -7.60
CA PRO A 43 -5.52 11.60 -7.43
C PRO A 43 -4.89 12.85 -6.78
N ALA A 44 -3.81 12.73 -6.02
CA ALA A 44 -3.13 13.91 -5.45
C ALA A 44 -2.54 14.84 -6.53
N LEU A 45 -2.23 14.31 -7.71
CA LEU A 45 -1.76 15.11 -8.83
C LEU A 45 -2.88 15.98 -9.46
N ARG A 46 -4.15 15.69 -9.18
CA ARG A 46 -5.30 16.45 -9.64
C ARG A 46 -5.38 17.85 -9.02
N ASP A 47 -4.72 18.07 -7.90
CA ASP A 47 -4.64 19.36 -7.23
C ASP A 47 -3.67 20.31 -7.93
N ILE A 48 -2.79 19.78 -8.80
CA ILE A 48 -1.85 20.56 -9.60
C ILE A 48 -2.56 21.10 -10.83
N LYS A 49 -2.99 22.36 -10.75
CA LYS A 49 -3.81 23.07 -11.73
C LYS A 49 -3.19 24.39 -12.12
N VAL A 50 -3.41 24.82 -13.37
CA VAL A 50 -3.03 26.15 -13.84
C VAL A 50 -4.04 27.19 -13.37
N ASP A 51 -5.34 26.87 -13.46
CA ASP A 51 -6.48 27.68 -13.04
C ASP A 51 -7.60 26.83 -12.45
N ASP A 52 -8.70 27.45 -12.07
CA ASP A 52 -9.83 26.76 -11.41
C ASP A 52 -10.63 25.86 -12.37
N ASP A 53 -10.59 26.15 -13.67
CA ASP A 53 -11.27 25.36 -14.70
C ASP A 53 -10.42 24.18 -15.18
N ASP A 54 -9.13 24.14 -14.83
CA ASP A 54 -8.23 23.04 -15.17
C ASP A 54 -8.62 21.75 -14.41
N PHE A 55 -8.71 20.64 -15.14
CA PHE A 55 -8.97 19.33 -14.57
C PHE A 55 -7.88 18.85 -13.62
N GLY A 56 -6.65 19.37 -13.75
CA GLY A 56 -5.46 18.97 -13.03
C GLY A 56 -4.65 17.86 -13.73
N LEU A 57 -3.46 17.59 -13.23
CA LEU A 57 -2.56 16.62 -13.84
C LEU A 57 -3.08 15.19 -13.72
N MET A 58 -2.84 14.43 -14.78
CA MET A 58 -3.05 12.98 -14.85
C MET A 58 -1.73 12.27 -15.10
N THR A 59 -1.61 11.04 -14.63
CA THR A 59 -0.52 10.14 -15.01
C THR A 59 -0.82 9.54 -16.38
N TYR A 60 0.21 9.41 -17.24
CA TYR A 60 0.15 8.67 -18.48
C TYR A 60 1.09 7.49 -18.41
N ASP A 61 0.52 6.30 -18.20
CA ASP A 61 1.25 5.03 -18.08
C ASP A 61 0.51 3.95 -18.88
N PRO A 62 0.67 3.93 -20.22
CA PRO A 62 -0.14 3.09 -21.12
C PRO A 62 0.05 1.60 -20.91
N ALA A 63 1.18 1.18 -20.38
CA ALA A 63 1.50 -0.22 -20.15
C ALA A 63 1.42 -0.63 -18.65
N PHE A 64 0.99 0.28 -17.78
CA PHE A 64 0.96 0.08 -16.33
C PHE A 64 2.31 -0.39 -15.74
N MET A 65 3.42 0.08 -16.33
CA MET A 65 4.78 -0.32 -15.95
C MET A 65 5.22 0.23 -14.60
N ASN A 66 4.64 1.34 -14.17
CA ASN A 66 4.95 2.01 -12.91
C ASN A 66 3.69 2.41 -12.13
N THR A 67 2.64 1.60 -12.24
CA THR A 67 1.35 1.87 -11.60
C THR A 67 0.92 0.69 -10.74
N ALA A 68 0.81 0.91 -9.42
CA ALA A 68 0.16 -0.02 -8.51
C ALA A 68 -1.36 0.15 -8.59
N SER A 69 -2.07 -0.83 -9.17
CA SER A 69 -3.51 -0.75 -9.42
C SER A 69 -4.38 -0.99 -8.19
N CYS A 70 -3.89 -1.78 -7.23
CA CYS A 70 -4.60 -2.08 -5.99
C CYS A 70 -3.62 -2.50 -4.89
N ARG A 71 -4.10 -2.43 -3.65
CA ARG A 71 -3.49 -3.10 -2.50
C ARG A 71 -4.26 -4.39 -2.25
N SER A 72 -3.57 -5.51 -2.11
CA SER A 72 -4.16 -6.81 -1.84
C SER A 72 -3.41 -7.53 -0.73
N ALA A 73 -4.14 -8.19 0.18
CA ALA A 73 -3.62 -9.12 1.19
C ALA A 73 -3.93 -10.57 0.83
N ILE A 74 -4.36 -10.84 -0.40
CA ILE A 74 -4.81 -12.17 -0.83
C ILE A 74 -3.63 -12.97 -1.36
N THR A 75 -2.84 -12.39 -2.24
CA THR A 75 -1.77 -13.08 -2.97
C THR A 75 -0.45 -12.36 -2.77
N TYR A 76 0.60 -13.09 -2.45
CA TYR A 76 1.97 -12.64 -2.52
C TYR A 76 2.68 -13.38 -3.65
N ILE A 77 3.41 -12.66 -4.50
CA ILE A 77 4.18 -13.21 -5.61
C ILE A 77 5.58 -12.58 -5.59
N ASP A 78 6.59 -13.44 -5.56
CA ASP A 78 7.98 -13.06 -5.83
C ASP A 78 8.44 -13.89 -7.03
N GLY A 79 8.47 -13.27 -8.20
CA GLY A 79 8.86 -13.93 -9.44
C GLY A 79 10.35 -14.23 -9.53
N ASP A 80 11.20 -13.48 -8.84
CA ASP A 80 12.65 -13.66 -8.86
C ASP A 80 13.07 -14.89 -8.05
N THR A 81 12.41 -15.15 -6.94
CA THR A 81 12.66 -16.32 -6.07
C THR A 81 11.68 -17.47 -6.31
N GLY A 82 10.64 -17.26 -7.14
CA GLY A 82 9.64 -18.27 -7.47
C GLY A 82 8.68 -18.56 -6.31
N ILE A 83 8.37 -17.57 -5.47
CA ILE A 83 7.44 -17.72 -4.34
C ILE A 83 6.05 -17.25 -4.75
N LEU A 84 5.05 -18.07 -4.47
CA LEU A 84 3.63 -17.75 -4.58
C LEU A 84 2.92 -18.20 -3.29
N GLU A 85 2.20 -17.27 -2.68
CA GLU A 85 1.40 -17.56 -1.48
C GLU A 85 -0.03 -17.02 -1.63
N TYR A 86 -1.00 -17.77 -1.11
CA TYR A 86 -2.37 -17.33 -0.94
C TYR A 86 -2.68 -17.17 0.55
N ARG A 87 -2.99 -15.94 0.98
CA ARG A 87 -3.25 -15.60 2.40
C ARG A 87 -2.11 -16.06 3.34
N GLY A 88 -0.84 -16.10 2.85
CA GLY A 88 0.32 -16.58 3.59
C GLY A 88 0.54 -18.09 3.57
N TYR A 89 -0.26 -18.85 2.83
CA TYR A 89 -0.06 -20.28 2.60
C TYR A 89 0.72 -20.49 1.30
N PRO A 90 1.88 -21.18 1.34
CA PRO A 90 2.63 -21.52 0.14
C PRO A 90 1.79 -22.34 -0.85
N ILE A 91 1.90 -22.02 -2.15
CA ILE A 91 1.08 -22.64 -3.17
C ILE A 91 1.29 -24.17 -3.26
N GLU A 92 2.50 -24.63 -2.97
CA GLU A 92 2.84 -26.05 -2.98
C GLU A 92 2.02 -26.82 -1.94
N GLN A 93 1.87 -26.25 -0.73
CA GLN A 93 1.08 -26.87 0.34
C GLN A 93 -0.41 -26.93 -0.03
N LEU A 94 -0.92 -25.87 -0.63
CA LEU A 94 -2.32 -25.83 -1.06
C LEU A 94 -2.57 -26.82 -2.20
N ALA A 95 -1.64 -26.96 -3.15
CA ALA A 95 -1.75 -27.87 -4.27
C ALA A 95 -1.72 -29.35 -3.83
N GLU A 96 -0.93 -29.68 -2.81
CA GLU A 96 -0.77 -31.05 -2.32
C GLU A 96 -1.86 -31.47 -1.32
N HIS A 97 -2.35 -30.52 -0.49
CA HIS A 97 -3.15 -30.86 0.70
C HIS A 97 -4.54 -30.24 0.74
N SER A 98 -4.91 -29.41 -0.24
CA SER A 98 -6.19 -28.72 -0.25
C SER A 98 -7.00 -29.02 -1.52
N THR A 99 -8.30 -29.05 -1.37
CA THR A 99 -9.25 -29.10 -2.49
C THR A 99 -9.49 -27.70 -3.06
N TYR A 100 -10.04 -27.62 -4.28
CA TYR A 100 -10.45 -26.36 -4.89
C TYR A 100 -11.40 -25.54 -3.98
N ILE A 101 -12.35 -26.21 -3.32
CA ILE A 101 -13.33 -25.55 -2.46
C ILE A 101 -12.69 -24.95 -1.21
N GLU A 102 -11.74 -25.66 -0.59
CA GLU A 102 -10.97 -25.16 0.55
C GLU A 102 -10.13 -23.93 0.19
N VAL A 103 -9.48 -23.95 -0.98
CA VAL A 103 -8.71 -22.80 -1.47
C VAL A 103 -9.63 -21.63 -1.80
N ALA A 104 -10.80 -21.86 -2.41
CA ALA A 104 -11.79 -20.82 -2.65
C ALA A 104 -12.27 -20.16 -1.35
N TYR A 105 -12.55 -20.98 -0.34
CA TYR A 105 -12.90 -20.50 1.00
C TYR A 105 -11.78 -19.65 1.61
N LEU A 106 -10.53 -20.14 1.56
CA LEU A 106 -9.32 -19.43 2.02
C LEU A 106 -9.22 -18.03 1.39
N LEU A 107 -9.36 -17.92 0.08
CA LEU A 107 -9.24 -16.63 -0.62
C LEU A 107 -10.30 -15.62 -0.19
N ILE A 108 -11.52 -16.09 0.07
CA ILE A 108 -12.65 -15.25 0.48
C ILE A 108 -12.58 -14.87 1.95
N HIS A 109 -12.34 -15.85 2.82
CA HIS A 109 -12.44 -15.69 4.28
C HIS A 109 -11.11 -15.43 4.98
N GLY A 110 -9.98 -15.72 4.32
CA GLY A 110 -8.64 -15.42 4.85
C GLY A 110 -7.97 -16.57 5.60
N GLU A 111 -8.71 -17.65 5.92
CA GLU A 111 -8.21 -18.85 6.59
C GLU A 111 -8.84 -20.11 5.98
N LEU A 112 -8.16 -21.23 6.09
CA LEU A 112 -8.71 -22.52 5.64
C LEU A 112 -9.94 -22.90 6.48
N PRO A 113 -10.98 -23.51 5.86
CA PRO A 113 -12.18 -23.89 6.57
C PRO A 113 -11.96 -25.07 7.53
N THR A 114 -12.67 -25.07 8.63
CA THR A 114 -12.90 -26.29 9.39
C THR A 114 -13.87 -27.22 8.63
N GLN A 115 -13.90 -28.52 8.95
CA GLN A 115 -14.82 -29.43 8.29
C GLN A 115 -16.28 -28.98 8.39
N ALA A 116 -16.70 -28.45 9.55
CA ALA A 116 -18.06 -27.95 9.73
C ALA A 116 -18.40 -26.77 8.82
N GLN A 117 -17.43 -25.86 8.61
CA GLN A 117 -17.60 -24.73 7.69
C GLN A 117 -17.64 -25.19 6.24
N LEU A 118 -16.84 -26.20 5.89
CA LEU A 118 -16.82 -26.77 4.55
C LEU A 118 -18.12 -27.52 4.21
N ASP A 119 -18.71 -28.19 5.20
CA ASP A 119 -19.99 -28.92 5.05
C ASP A 119 -21.19 -27.99 4.88
N GLU A 120 -21.08 -26.75 5.43
CA GLU A 120 -22.12 -25.73 5.34
C GLU A 120 -22.00 -24.87 4.07
N TRP A 121 -20.80 -24.73 3.55
CA TRP A 121 -20.48 -23.81 2.45
C TRP A 121 -20.72 -24.43 1.07
#